data_2838f40f58acb1fc8d7e02e20fe70adf
#
_entry.id   2838f40f58acb1fc8d7e02e20fe70adf
#
_cell.length_a   1.000
_cell.length_b   1.000
_cell.length_c   1.000
_cell.angle_alpha   90.00
_cell.angle_beta   90.00
_cell.angle_gamma   90.00
#
_symmetry.space_group_name_H-M   'P 1'
#
loop_
_entity.id
_entity.type
_entity.pdbx_description
1 polymer ?
#
loop_
_entity_poly.entity_id
_entity_poly.type
_entity_poly.pdbx_seq_one_letter_code
_entity_poly.pdbx_strand_id
1 'polypeptide(L)'
;FMENKIDIIDVTLRDGGFTCDFNWPMLFAQEYYDLMSTLGVKYVELGYWKQTNKSQNRFFNLNMDTVREVTGGKGRNNVSVMIDYHYCSKDLNDYPTNEQNEIKMIRMTCRKDMVKEGYEFAVKLKKHTGLVIAFNLFNTTNYTDNELDSALDIVLKSDFDMIGFADTHGHLNLYEDIFRYEHFLHRIIQSD
;
A
#
# COMPACT_ATOMS: atom_id res chain seq x y z
N PHE A 1 30.52 1.15 -2.63
CA PHE A 1 29.34 1.97 -2.33
C PHE A 1 28.14 1.26 -2.96
N MET A 2 27.26 0.65 -2.16
CA MET A 2 25.93 0.30 -2.66
C MET A 2 25.20 1.61 -2.91
N GLU A 3 24.82 1.90 -4.15
CA GLU A 3 23.89 2.98 -4.44
C GLU A 3 22.59 2.62 -3.74
N ASN A 4 22.24 3.34 -2.69
CA ASN A 4 20.93 3.23 -2.05
C ASN A 4 19.88 3.75 -3.05
N LYS A 5 19.35 2.85 -3.86
CA LYS A 5 18.30 3.18 -4.83
C LYS A 5 17.00 3.44 -4.08
N ILE A 6 16.50 4.66 -4.16
CA ILE A 6 15.18 5.01 -3.63
C ILE A 6 14.15 4.59 -4.68
N ASP A 7 13.26 3.69 -4.30
CA ASP A 7 12.10 3.33 -5.11
C ASP A 7 10.92 4.25 -4.78
N ILE A 8 10.19 4.68 -5.81
CA ILE A 8 9.03 5.55 -5.69
C ILE A 8 7.77 4.72 -5.92
N ILE A 9 6.79 4.91 -5.02
CA ILE A 9 5.41 4.44 -5.20
C ILE A 9 4.55 5.67 -5.44
N ASP A 10 4.00 5.79 -6.65
CA ASP A 10 3.01 6.82 -6.94
C ASP A 10 1.63 6.38 -6.44
N VAL A 11 0.97 7.24 -5.69
CA VAL A 11 -0.34 6.96 -5.08
C VAL A 11 -1.43 7.94 -5.55
N THR A 12 -1.16 8.70 -6.59
CA THR A 12 -2.04 9.80 -7.03
C THR A 12 -3.44 9.33 -7.38
N LEU A 13 -3.58 8.24 -8.13
CA LEU A 13 -4.92 7.73 -8.50
C LEU A 13 -5.68 7.22 -7.29
N ARG A 14 -5.02 6.61 -6.32
CA ARG A 14 -5.65 6.12 -5.11
C ARG A 14 -5.93 7.24 -4.12
N ASP A 15 -4.94 8.03 -3.77
CA ASP A 15 -5.08 9.08 -2.74
C ASP A 15 -5.87 10.28 -3.24
N GLY A 16 -5.57 10.75 -4.45
CA GLY A 16 -6.34 11.79 -5.12
C GLY A 16 -7.79 11.39 -5.42
N GLY A 17 -8.11 10.10 -5.41
CA GLY A 17 -9.48 9.59 -5.57
C GLY A 17 -10.47 10.18 -4.57
N PHE A 18 -10.02 10.53 -3.36
CA PHE A 18 -10.86 11.18 -2.34
C PHE A 18 -11.38 12.56 -2.78
N THR A 19 -10.72 13.22 -3.72
CA THR A 19 -11.14 14.55 -4.23
C THR A 19 -12.21 14.44 -5.31
N CYS A 20 -12.37 13.29 -5.98
CA CYS A 20 -13.31 13.08 -7.08
C CYS A 20 -14.21 11.84 -6.87
N ASP A 21 -14.33 11.38 -5.64
CA ASP A 21 -15.06 10.16 -5.26
C ASP A 21 -14.65 8.94 -6.10
N PHE A 22 -13.35 8.83 -6.40
CA PHE A 22 -12.78 7.72 -7.20
C PHE A 22 -13.40 7.57 -8.59
N ASN A 23 -13.97 8.66 -9.12
CA ASN A 23 -14.61 8.70 -10.43
C ASN A 23 -13.65 9.26 -11.50
N TRP A 24 -12.49 8.66 -11.63
CA TRP A 24 -11.53 9.03 -12.66
C TRP A 24 -12.06 8.69 -14.06
N PRO A 25 -11.95 9.61 -15.04
CA PRO A 25 -12.13 9.24 -16.45
C PRO A 25 -11.11 8.15 -16.83
N MET A 26 -11.58 7.09 -17.47
CA MET A 26 -10.69 5.96 -17.82
C MET A 26 -9.51 6.39 -18.67
N LEU A 27 -9.72 7.25 -19.66
CA LEU A 27 -8.63 7.77 -20.52
C LEU A 27 -7.57 8.49 -19.68
N PHE A 28 -7.98 9.31 -18.70
CA PHE A 28 -7.04 9.98 -17.80
C PHE A 28 -6.21 8.96 -17.01
N ALA A 29 -6.85 7.93 -16.46
CA ALA A 29 -6.14 6.91 -15.67
C ALA A 29 -5.14 6.12 -16.54
N GLN A 30 -5.50 5.82 -17.80
CA GLN A 30 -4.63 5.16 -18.76
C GLN A 30 -3.40 6.01 -19.12
N GLU A 31 -3.62 7.29 -19.48
CA GLU A 31 -2.54 8.21 -19.83
C GLU A 31 -1.61 8.48 -18.64
N TYR A 32 -2.20 8.62 -17.45
CA TYR A 32 -1.45 8.81 -16.22
C TYR A 32 -0.59 7.59 -15.89
N TYR A 33 -1.16 6.39 -15.94
CA TYR A 33 -0.42 5.14 -15.71
C TYR A 33 0.72 4.97 -16.71
N ASP A 34 0.47 5.23 -17.98
CA ASP A 34 1.48 5.15 -19.05
C ASP A 34 2.62 6.15 -18.80
N LEU A 35 2.31 7.38 -18.39
CA LEU A 35 3.29 8.40 -18.08
C LEU A 35 4.18 7.99 -16.88
N MET A 36 3.57 7.60 -15.76
CA MET A 36 4.31 7.17 -14.56
C MET A 36 5.19 5.96 -14.84
N SER A 37 4.69 5.00 -15.61
CA SER A 37 5.45 3.82 -16.03
C SER A 37 6.63 4.17 -16.94
N THR A 38 6.47 5.16 -17.83
CA THR A 38 7.53 5.64 -18.71
C THR A 38 8.61 6.41 -17.94
N LEU A 39 8.24 7.11 -16.88
CA LEU A 39 9.16 7.79 -15.97
C LEU A 39 9.94 6.83 -15.06
N GLY A 40 9.63 5.54 -15.11
CA GLY A 40 10.31 4.52 -14.31
C GLY A 40 9.90 4.50 -12.83
N VAL A 41 8.70 5.00 -12.52
CA VAL A 41 8.12 4.86 -11.18
C VAL A 41 7.98 3.37 -10.85
N LYS A 42 8.49 2.96 -9.71
CA LYS A 42 8.57 1.53 -9.32
C LYS A 42 7.19 0.88 -9.22
N TYR A 43 6.25 1.56 -8.56
CA TYR A 43 4.87 1.11 -8.45
C TYR A 43 3.90 2.27 -8.65
N VAL A 44 2.79 2.01 -9.35
CA VAL A 44 1.66 2.93 -9.53
C VAL A 44 0.44 2.35 -8.85
N GLU A 45 -0.03 3.00 -7.79
CA GLU A 45 -1.18 2.54 -7.01
C GLU A 45 -2.48 3.04 -7.64
N LEU A 46 -3.22 2.13 -8.25
CA LEU A 46 -4.39 2.49 -9.05
C LEU A 46 -5.63 2.83 -8.20
N GLY A 47 -5.76 2.25 -7.02
CA GLY A 47 -6.94 2.45 -6.18
C GLY A 47 -7.06 1.42 -5.07
N TYR A 48 -8.28 1.27 -4.53
CA TYR A 48 -8.57 0.26 -3.52
C TYR A 48 -9.06 -1.06 -4.13
N TRP A 49 -8.59 -2.18 -3.57
CA TRP A 49 -9.03 -3.50 -3.99
C TRP A 49 -10.20 -3.98 -3.14
N LYS A 50 -11.36 -4.16 -3.77
CA LYS A 50 -12.58 -4.75 -3.18
C LYS A 50 -12.90 -4.29 -1.75
N GLN A 51 -12.98 -2.98 -1.54
CA GLN A 51 -13.42 -2.43 -0.26
C GLN A 51 -14.93 -2.60 -0.08
N THR A 52 -15.37 -2.92 1.13
CA THR A 52 -16.77 -3.26 1.41
C THR A 52 -17.65 -2.07 1.83
N ASN A 53 -17.07 -0.87 2.01
CA ASN A 53 -17.67 0.10 2.91
C ASN A 53 -18.28 1.37 2.31
N LYS A 54 -18.05 1.77 1.03
CA LYS A 54 -18.58 3.08 0.63
C LYS A 54 -18.93 3.28 -0.83
N SER A 55 -17.99 3.13 -1.77
CA SER A 55 -18.22 3.58 -3.14
C SER A 55 -18.35 2.41 -4.10
N GLN A 56 -19.25 2.56 -5.09
CA GLN A 56 -19.36 1.62 -6.20
C GLN A 56 -18.42 1.99 -7.36
N ASN A 57 -17.65 3.09 -7.20
CA ASN A 57 -16.74 3.54 -8.23
C ASN A 57 -15.59 2.55 -8.45
N ARG A 58 -15.20 2.40 -9.71
CA ARG A 58 -14.24 1.39 -10.17
C ARG A 58 -12.90 1.45 -9.46
N PHE A 59 -12.41 2.65 -9.14
CA PHE A 59 -11.10 2.85 -8.49
C PHE A 59 -11.16 2.71 -6.97
N PHE A 60 -12.36 2.67 -6.38
CA PHE A 60 -12.56 2.30 -4.98
C PHE A 60 -12.83 0.80 -4.81
N ASN A 61 -13.33 0.14 -5.85
CA ASN A 61 -13.60 -1.29 -5.89
C ASN A 61 -12.93 -1.91 -7.11
N LEU A 62 -11.61 -1.83 -7.18
CA LEU A 62 -10.86 -2.41 -8.29
C LEU A 62 -11.12 -3.91 -8.44
N ASN A 63 -11.14 -4.33 -9.68
CA ASN A 63 -11.11 -5.72 -10.11
C ASN A 63 -10.11 -5.87 -11.25
N MET A 64 -9.85 -7.09 -11.68
CA MET A 64 -8.87 -7.35 -12.74
C MET A 64 -9.23 -6.72 -14.08
N ASP A 65 -10.52 -6.62 -14.41
CA ASP A 65 -10.94 -6.00 -15.66
C ASP A 65 -10.61 -4.51 -15.69
N THR A 66 -10.87 -3.80 -14.59
CA THR A 66 -10.49 -2.38 -14.46
C THR A 66 -8.96 -2.21 -14.52
N VAL A 67 -8.21 -3.07 -13.85
CA VAL A 67 -6.74 -3.03 -13.91
C VAL A 67 -6.25 -3.22 -15.34
N ARG A 68 -6.76 -4.22 -16.05
CA ARG A 68 -6.40 -4.47 -17.46
C ARG A 68 -6.80 -3.34 -18.39
N GLU A 69 -7.95 -2.73 -18.15
CA GLU A 69 -8.41 -1.57 -18.92
C GLU A 69 -7.45 -0.38 -18.74
N VAL A 70 -7.02 -0.08 -17.51
CA VAL A 70 -6.06 0.99 -17.22
C VAL A 70 -4.69 0.70 -17.82
N THR A 71 -4.19 -0.52 -17.66
CA THR A 71 -2.83 -0.89 -18.12
C THR A 71 -2.75 -1.18 -19.60
N GLY A 72 -3.89 -1.29 -20.28
CA GLY A 72 -3.97 -1.74 -21.67
C GLY A 72 -3.44 -3.16 -21.87
N GLY A 73 -3.41 -3.99 -20.83
CA GLY A 73 -2.86 -5.33 -20.85
C GLY A 73 -1.34 -5.39 -21.11
N LYS A 74 -0.63 -4.28 -21.00
CA LYS A 74 0.80 -4.17 -21.40
C LYS A 74 1.78 -4.77 -20.39
N GLY A 75 1.30 -5.36 -19.29
CA GLY A 75 2.12 -6.12 -18.32
C GLY A 75 3.42 -5.45 -17.88
N ARG A 76 3.38 -4.14 -17.50
CA ARG A 76 4.59 -3.39 -17.09
C ARG A 76 5.09 -3.77 -15.70
N ASN A 77 4.42 -4.69 -15.03
CA ASN A 77 4.81 -5.28 -13.75
C ASN A 77 5.00 -4.26 -12.61
N ASN A 78 4.23 -3.17 -12.60
CA ASN A 78 4.39 -2.11 -11.62
C ASN A 78 3.06 -1.65 -10.98
N VAL A 79 1.97 -2.39 -11.13
CA VAL A 79 0.69 -2.06 -10.51
C VAL A 79 0.71 -2.39 -9.02
N SER A 80 0.32 -1.42 -8.20
CA SER A 80 -0.02 -1.59 -6.79
C SER A 80 -1.51 -1.34 -6.57
N VAL A 81 -2.06 -1.97 -5.54
CA VAL A 81 -3.41 -1.72 -5.04
C VAL A 81 -3.39 -1.56 -3.52
N MET A 82 -4.32 -0.77 -2.98
CA MET A 82 -4.46 -0.56 -1.54
C MET A 82 -5.60 -1.41 -0.99
N ILE A 83 -5.43 -1.88 0.23
CA ILE A 83 -6.54 -2.38 1.07
C ILE A 83 -6.47 -1.71 2.46
N ASP A 84 -7.63 -1.39 3.02
CA ASP A 84 -7.75 -1.03 4.44
C ASP A 84 -8.19 -2.29 5.18
N TYR A 85 -7.37 -2.76 6.12
CA TYR A 85 -7.66 -4.00 6.85
C TYR A 85 -9.03 -3.98 7.51
N HIS A 86 -9.49 -2.83 7.99
CA HIS A 86 -10.80 -2.71 8.64
C HIS A 86 -11.97 -3.03 7.68
N TYR A 87 -11.84 -2.69 6.41
CA TYR A 87 -12.93 -2.77 5.43
C TYR A 87 -12.72 -3.80 4.32
N CYS A 88 -11.53 -4.38 4.21
CA CYS A 88 -11.25 -5.34 3.15
C CYS A 88 -11.91 -6.69 3.38
N SER A 89 -12.13 -7.46 2.32
CA SER A 89 -12.54 -8.85 2.43
C SER A 89 -11.54 -9.66 3.25
N LYS A 90 -12.01 -10.58 4.07
CA LYS A 90 -11.16 -11.54 4.80
C LYS A 90 -11.06 -12.89 4.09
N ASP A 91 -11.75 -13.07 2.98
CA ASP A 91 -11.58 -14.23 2.11
C ASP A 91 -10.37 -14.02 1.20
N LEU A 92 -9.36 -14.86 1.35
CA LEU A 92 -8.14 -14.77 0.56
C LEU A 92 -8.36 -14.99 -0.94
N ASN A 93 -9.41 -15.73 -1.32
CA ASN A 93 -9.75 -15.97 -2.72
C ASN A 93 -10.24 -14.70 -3.45
N ASP A 94 -10.57 -13.66 -2.72
CA ASP A 94 -10.94 -12.36 -3.29
C ASP A 94 -9.73 -11.56 -3.82
N TYR A 95 -8.51 -12.03 -3.55
CA TYR A 95 -7.29 -11.30 -3.90
C TYR A 95 -6.60 -11.88 -5.13
N PRO A 96 -5.93 -11.00 -5.93
CA PRO A 96 -5.14 -11.45 -7.06
C PRO A 96 -3.91 -12.22 -6.58
N THR A 97 -3.43 -13.13 -7.43
CA THR A 97 -2.18 -13.87 -7.20
C THR A 97 -1.11 -13.43 -8.20
N ASN A 98 0.15 -13.73 -7.91
CA ASN A 98 1.27 -13.42 -8.79
C ASN A 98 1.18 -14.11 -10.18
N GLU A 99 0.37 -15.16 -10.30
CA GLU A 99 0.12 -15.84 -11.57
C GLU A 99 -0.60 -14.96 -12.58
N GLN A 100 -1.39 -13.97 -12.12
CA GLN A 100 -2.15 -13.06 -12.96
C GLN A 100 -1.32 -11.93 -13.59
N ASN A 101 -0.09 -11.75 -13.13
CA ASN A 101 0.96 -10.85 -13.67
C ASN A 101 0.70 -9.34 -13.73
N GLU A 102 -0.52 -8.83 -13.63
CA GLU A 102 -0.79 -7.40 -13.73
C GLU A 102 -0.46 -6.67 -12.41
N ILE A 103 -0.93 -7.22 -11.26
CA ILE A 103 -0.70 -6.63 -9.94
C ILE A 103 0.56 -7.24 -9.33
N LYS A 104 1.44 -6.40 -8.77
CA LYS A 104 2.69 -6.82 -8.15
C LYS A 104 2.76 -6.54 -6.67
N MET A 105 1.97 -5.59 -6.20
CA MET A 105 1.99 -5.20 -4.80
C MET A 105 0.58 -5.01 -4.25
N ILE A 106 0.37 -5.46 -3.03
CA ILE A 106 -0.76 -5.05 -2.19
C ILE A 106 -0.19 -4.24 -1.03
N ARG A 107 -0.61 -2.97 -0.93
CA ARG A 107 -0.34 -2.16 0.25
C ARG A 107 -1.53 -2.27 1.19
N MET A 108 -1.28 -2.76 2.40
CA MET A 108 -2.32 -2.88 3.41
C MET A 108 -2.13 -1.80 4.47
N THR A 109 -3.12 -0.96 4.66
CA THR A 109 -3.14 -0.03 5.79
C THR A 109 -3.83 -0.65 6.99
N CYS A 110 -3.26 -0.44 8.18
CA CYS A 110 -3.74 -1.02 9.42
C CYS A 110 -3.74 0.01 10.54
N ARG A 111 -4.87 0.12 11.25
CA ARG A 111 -5.03 1.02 12.39
C ARG A 111 -4.32 0.46 13.62
N LYS A 112 -3.91 1.33 14.56
CA LYS A 112 -3.13 0.95 15.74
C LYS A 112 -3.81 -0.09 16.65
N ASP A 113 -5.13 -0.06 16.73
CA ASP A 113 -5.94 -1.00 17.52
C ASP A 113 -6.14 -2.37 16.86
N MET A 114 -5.70 -2.52 15.61
CA MET A 114 -5.87 -3.74 14.79
C MET A 114 -4.54 -4.32 14.29
N VAL A 115 -3.40 -3.83 14.77
CA VAL A 115 -2.08 -4.20 14.23
C VAL A 115 -1.84 -5.71 14.30
N LYS A 116 -2.23 -6.36 15.40
CA LYS A 116 -2.02 -7.80 15.56
C LYS A 116 -2.84 -8.62 14.57
N GLU A 117 -4.14 -8.36 14.48
CA GLU A 117 -5.04 -9.06 13.56
C GLU A 117 -4.69 -8.77 12.11
N GLY A 118 -4.34 -7.51 11.81
CA GLY A 118 -3.87 -7.09 10.49
C GLY A 118 -2.59 -7.80 10.10
N TYR A 119 -1.64 -7.91 11.02
CA TYR A 119 -0.41 -8.67 10.81
C TYR A 119 -0.68 -10.14 10.46
N GLU A 120 -1.51 -10.82 11.26
CA GLU A 120 -1.86 -12.22 11.03
C GLU A 120 -2.54 -12.43 9.66
N PHE A 121 -3.36 -11.47 9.25
CA PHE A 121 -3.99 -11.50 7.94
C PHE A 121 -2.98 -11.23 6.82
N ALA A 122 -2.10 -10.24 6.96
CA ALA A 122 -1.09 -9.92 5.95
C ALA A 122 -0.12 -11.08 5.70
N VAL A 123 0.27 -11.81 6.74
CA VAL A 123 1.10 -13.04 6.60
C VAL A 123 0.38 -14.09 5.75
N LYS A 124 -0.89 -14.33 6.03
CA LYS A 124 -1.70 -15.27 5.23
C LYS A 124 -1.87 -14.78 3.80
N LEU A 125 -2.10 -13.48 3.61
CA LEU A 125 -2.26 -12.85 2.31
C LEU A 125 -0.99 -12.98 1.47
N LYS A 126 0.18 -12.68 2.04
CA LYS A 126 1.49 -12.85 1.37
C LYS A 126 1.68 -14.28 0.89
N LYS A 127 1.43 -15.25 1.77
CA LYS A 127 1.56 -16.67 1.44
C LYS A 127 0.58 -17.12 0.34
N HIS A 128 -0.65 -16.61 0.36
CA HIS A 128 -1.68 -16.99 -0.61
C HIS A 128 -1.44 -16.35 -1.98
N THR A 129 -1.09 -15.07 -1.99
CA THR A 129 -1.00 -14.30 -3.25
C THR A 129 0.36 -14.42 -3.93
N GLY A 130 1.45 -14.60 -3.17
CA GLY A 130 2.81 -14.52 -3.66
C GLY A 130 3.21 -13.13 -4.14
N LEU A 131 2.43 -12.09 -3.82
CA LEU A 131 2.69 -10.69 -4.18
C LEU A 131 3.56 -10.01 -3.13
N VAL A 132 4.17 -8.90 -3.52
CA VAL A 132 4.81 -7.96 -2.59
C VAL A 132 3.75 -7.42 -1.63
N ILE A 133 4.00 -7.53 -0.33
CA ILE A 133 3.12 -6.98 0.72
C ILE A 133 3.83 -5.84 1.42
N ALA A 134 3.23 -4.65 1.32
CA ALA A 134 3.63 -3.48 2.10
C ALA A 134 2.65 -3.28 3.26
N PHE A 135 3.14 -3.46 4.49
CA PHE A 135 2.35 -3.24 5.71
C PHE A 135 2.50 -1.78 6.16
N ASN A 136 1.42 -1.00 6.13
CA ASN A 136 1.45 0.41 6.48
C ASN A 136 0.73 0.64 7.81
N LEU A 137 1.45 1.17 8.79
CA LEU A 137 0.88 1.66 10.03
C LEU A 137 0.14 2.98 9.76
N PHE A 138 -1.17 2.97 9.99
CA PHE A 138 -2.05 4.11 9.71
C PHE A 138 -1.88 5.21 10.75
N ASN A 139 -1.75 6.47 10.32
CA ASN A 139 -1.77 7.66 11.19
C ASN A 139 -0.72 7.60 12.32
N THR A 140 0.53 7.33 11.93
CA THR A 140 1.62 7.10 12.91
C THR A 140 1.95 8.31 13.77
N THR A 141 1.60 9.51 13.33
CA THR A 141 1.74 10.74 14.13
C THR A 141 0.87 10.74 15.41
N ASN A 142 -0.18 9.91 15.45
CA ASN A 142 -1.04 9.71 16.62
C ASN A 142 -0.64 8.54 17.53
N TYR A 143 0.50 7.91 17.27
CA TYR A 143 1.06 6.90 18.16
C TYR A 143 1.95 7.59 19.22
N THR A 144 1.89 7.11 20.46
CA THR A 144 3.00 7.32 21.39
C THR A 144 4.19 6.47 20.95
N ASP A 145 5.40 6.77 21.44
CA ASP A 145 6.59 5.96 21.10
C ASP A 145 6.44 4.51 21.53
N ASN A 146 5.88 4.26 22.71
CA ASN A 146 5.62 2.90 23.20
C ASN A 146 4.59 2.15 22.35
N GLU A 147 3.56 2.83 21.84
CA GLU A 147 2.59 2.22 20.93
C GLU A 147 3.23 1.85 19.59
N LEU A 148 4.10 2.72 19.06
CA LEU A 148 4.79 2.48 17.80
C LEU A 148 5.84 1.37 17.96
N ASP A 149 6.61 1.35 19.03
CA ASP A 149 7.52 0.26 19.37
C ASP A 149 6.79 -1.08 19.49
N SER A 150 5.65 -1.11 20.19
CA SER A 150 4.83 -2.32 20.33
C SER A 150 4.27 -2.78 18.99
N ALA A 151 3.88 -1.87 18.10
CA ALA A 151 3.44 -2.20 16.75
C ALA A 151 4.58 -2.81 15.93
N LEU A 152 5.79 -2.22 16.00
CA LEU A 152 6.98 -2.74 15.33
C LEU A 152 7.38 -4.12 15.87
N ASP A 153 7.29 -4.36 17.17
CA ASP A 153 7.53 -5.68 17.78
C ASP A 153 6.62 -6.78 17.20
N ILE A 154 5.46 -6.40 16.67
CA ILE A 154 4.56 -7.33 16.00
C ILE A 154 4.95 -7.49 14.53
N VAL A 155 5.07 -6.39 13.79
CA VAL A 155 5.22 -6.45 12.33
C VAL A 155 6.60 -6.94 11.89
N LEU A 156 7.65 -6.73 12.69
CA LEU A 156 9.00 -7.22 12.42
C LEU A 156 9.19 -8.74 12.65
N LYS A 157 8.15 -9.44 13.13
CA LYS A 157 8.19 -10.92 13.25
C LYS A 157 8.03 -11.64 11.90
N SER A 158 7.65 -10.92 10.87
CA SER A 158 7.49 -11.46 9.51
C SER A 158 8.34 -10.70 8.53
N ASP A 159 8.73 -11.43 7.52
CA ASP A 159 9.45 -10.96 6.36
C ASP A 159 8.47 -10.26 5.40
N PHE A 160 8.01 -9.05 5.78
CA PHE A 160 7.29 -8.19 4.85
C PHE A 160 8.28 -7.49 3.95
N ASP A 161 7.88 -7.33 2.68
CA ASP A 161 8.73 -6.66 1.69
C ASP A 161 8.90 -5.17 2.00
N MET A 162 7.92 -4.57 2.67
CA MET A 162 7.93 -3.16 3.06
C MET A 162 7.13 -2.93 4.34
N ILE A 163 7.63 -2.05 5.20
CA ILE A 163 6.89 -1.50 6.35
C ILE A 163 6.83 0.01 6.16
N GLY A 164 5.63 0.58 6.24
CA GLY A 164 5.39 2.00 6.03
C GLY A 164 4.84 2.70 7.26
N PHE A 165 5.30 3.93 7.48
CA PHE A 165 4.74 4.88 8.42
C PHE A 165 3.91 5.89 7.66
N ALA A 166 2.58 5.89 7.86
CA ALA A 166 1.71 6.80 7.17
C ALA A 166 1.46 8.07 7.99
N ASP A 167 1.86 9.21 7.45
CA ASP A 167 1.40 10.53 7.92
C ASP A 167 0.04 10.85 7.29
N THR A 168 -0.99 10.15 7.75
CA THR A 168 -2.31 10.14 7.12
C THR A 168 -2.98 11.52 7.07
N HIS A 169 -2.65 12.40 7.99
CA HIS A 169 -3.28 13.71 8.14
C HIS A 169 -2.34 14.89 7.88
N GLY A 170 -1.10 14.62 7.46
CA GLY A 170 -0.10 15.65 7.21
C GLY A 170 0.32 16.39 8.49
N HIS A 171 0.41 15.67 9.60
CA HIS A 171 0.79 16.23 10.90
C HIS A 171 2.28 16.11 11.21
N LEU A 172 3.05 15.42 10.35
CA LEU A 172 4.48 15.23 10.57
C LEU A 172 5.20 16.57 10.55
N ASN A 173 5.89 16.86 11.65
CA ASN A 173 6.77 18.03 11.75
C ASN A 173 8.22 17.57 11.65
N LEU A 174 8.88 17.93 10.55
CA LEU A 174 10.27 17.53 10.28
C LEU A 174 11.25 17.92 11.40
N TYR A 175 11.00 19.03 12.13
CA TYR A 175 11.89 19.48 13.20
C TYR A 175 11.69 18.73 14.52
N GLU A 176 10.48 18.27 14.80
CA GLU A 176 10.12 17.61 16.04
C GLU A 176 10.17 16.09 15.92
N ASP A 177 9.75 15.57 14.76
CA ASP A 177 9.53 14.14 14.57
C ASP A 177 10.71 13.42 13.89
N ILE A 178 11.68 14.15 13.29
CA ILE A 178 12.75 13.52 12.50
C ILE A 178 13.54 12.48 13.31
N PHE A 179 13.95 12.83 14.53
CA PHE A 179 14.72 11.92 15.37
C PHE A 179 13.90 10.73 15.87
N ARG A 180 12.61 10.96 16.09
CA ARG A 180 11.67 9.93 16.47
C ARG A 180 11.53 8.89 15.37
N TYR A 181 11.29 9.31 14.12
CA TYR A 181 11.16 8.40 13.00
C TYR A 181 12.50 7.77 12.60
N GLU A 182 13.61 8.45 12.76
CA GLU A 182 14.95 7.88 12.57
C GLU A 182 15.17 6.66 13.48
N HIS A 183 14.79 6.75 14.75
CA HIS A 183 14.85 5.62 15.68
C HIS A 183 14.06 4.42 15.16
N PHE A 184 12.82 4.61 14.74
CA PHE A 184 11.97 3.53 14.24
C PHE A 184 12.47 2.95 12.90
N LEU A 185 12.99 3.78 12.00
CA LEU A 185 13.60 3.33 10.76
C LEU A 185 14.84 2.47 11.03
N HIS A 186 15.67 2.84 11.99
CA HIS A 186 16.81 2.02 12.39
C HIS A 186 16.40 0.64 12.89
N ARG A 187 15.30 0.52 13.63
CA ARG A 187 14.77 -0.78 14.06
C ARG A 187 14.39 -1.67 12.86
N ILE A 188 13.81 -1.10 11.82
CA ILE A 188 13.45 -1.84 10.61
C ILE A 188 14.71 -2.30 9.87
N ILE A 189 15.68 -1.41 9.68
CA ILE A 189 16.93 -1.71 8.96
C ILE A 189 17.77 -2.77 9.68
N GLN A 190 17.72 -2.83 11.02
CA GLN A 190 18.48 -3.80 11.81
C GLN A 190 17.80 -5.15 11.94
N SER A 191 16.54 -5.29 11.48
CA SER A 191 15.79 -6.55 11.53
C SER A 191 16.02 -7.44 10.30
N ASP A 192 16.67 -6.89 9.26
CA ASP A 192 17.10 -7.62 8.07
C ASP A 192 18.46 -8.29 8.32
#